data_b99c7711dce7814420a54637d4309567
#
_entry.id   b99c7711dce7814420a54637d4309567
#
_cell.length_a   1.000
_cell.length_b   1.000
_cell.length_c   1.000
_cell.angle_alpha   90.00
_cell.angle_beta   90.00
_cell.angle_gamma   90.00
#
_symmetry.space_group_name_H-M   'P 1'
#
loop_
_entity.id
_entity.type
_entity.pdbx_description
1 polymer ?
#
loop_
_entity_poly.entity_id
_entity_poly.type
_entity_poly.pdbx_seq_one_letter_code
_entity_poly.pdbx_strand_id
1 'polypeptide(L)'
;MEVRHNWTHAEVRDLMEKPFMDLLFEAQLVHRQYQQTNHVQVSTLLSIKTGACPEDCKYCPQSARYTTDIEKERLMEVERVLDAAQKAKNAGSTRFCMGAAWKNPKERDMPHLTDMIKGVKGMGLETCMTLGMLTPDQAKQLATAGLDYYNHNLDTSPEFYGNIITTRTYQDRLDTLSHVRDAGMKICSGGIIGMGESANDRAGL
;
A
#
# COMPACT_ATOMS: atom_id res chain seq x y z
N MET A 1 -24.83 -4.84 11.44
CA MET A 1 -24.94 -4.04 10.19
C MET A 1 -24.07 -4.73 9.17
N GLU A 2 -24.60 -4.98 7.98
CA GLU A 2 -23.83 -5.61 6.91
C GLU A 2 -22.82 -4.61 6.33
N VAL A 3 -21.62 -5.08 5.97
CA VAL A 3 -20.59 -4.22 5.36
C VAL A 3 -21.07 -3.81 3.97
N ARG A 4 -21.19 -2.51 3.72
CA ARG A 4 -21.66 -1.97 2.45
C ARG A 4 -20.50 -1.77 1.48
N HIS A 5 -20.74 -2.07 0.20
CA HIS A 5 -19.80 -1.91 -0.90
C HIS A 5 -20.38 -1.05 -2.05
N ASN A 6 -21.52 -0.41 -1.85
CA ASN A 6 -22.29 0.32 -2.88
C ASN A 6 -22.54 1.77 -2.46
N TRP A 7 -21.51 2.42 -1.91
CA TRP A 7 -21.58 3.83 -1.54
C TRP A 7 -21.69 4.71 -2.78
N THR A 8 -22.61 5.69 -2.74
CA THR A 8 -22.70 6.73 -3.76
C THR A 8 -21.76 7.89 -3.40
N HIS A 9 -21.32 8.66 -4.42
CA HIS A 9 -20.51 9.86 -4.19
C HIS A 9 -21.19 10.86 -3.26
N ALA A 10 -22.54 10.98 -3.33
CA ALA A 10 -23.30 11.86 -2.44
C ALA A 10 -23.20 11.42 -0.98
N GLU A 11 -23.41 10.14 -0.69
CA GLU A 11 -23.31 9.61 0.68
C GLU A 11 -21.89 9.77 1.26
N VAL A 12 -20.86 9.57 0.43
CA VAL A 12 -19.47 9.76 0.89
C VAL A 12 -19.19 11.23 1.19
N ARG A 13 -19.66 12.17 0.34
CA ARG A 13 -19.52 13.60 0.60
C ARG A 13 -20.26 14.02 1.88
N ASP A 14 -21.49 13.53 2.07
CA ASP A 14 -22.27 13.82 3.27
C ASP A 14 -21.55 13.36 4.55
N LEU A 15 -20.84 12.22 4.49
CA LEU A 15 -19.98 11.77 5.59
C LEU A 15 -18.79 12.69 5.80
N MET A 16 -18.12 13.14 4.72
CA MET A 16 -16.95 14.02 4.80
C MET A 16 -17.30 15.44 5.31
N GLU A 17 -18.53 15.88 5.09
CA GLU A 17 -19.03 17.20 5.49
C GLU A 17 -19.62 17.22 6.91
N LYS A 18 -19.75 16.06 7.57
CA LYS A 18 -20.22 15.99 8.95
C LYS A 18 -19.33 16.78 9.90
N PRO A 19 -19.89 17.38 10.95
CA PRO A 19 -19.09 17.92 12.05
C PRO A 19 -18.12 16.86 12.59
N PHE A 20 -16.88 17.25 12.80
CA PHE A 20 -15.80 16.30 13.13
C PHE A 20 -16.12 15.40 14.34
N MET A 21 -16.73 15.97 15.39
CA MET A 21 -17.06 15.19 16.59
C MET A 21 -18.16 14.16 16.35
N ASP A 22 -19.13 14.46 15.49
CA ASP A 22 -20.19 13.51 15.12
C ASP A 22 -19.61 12.38 14.28
N LEU A 23 -18.74 12.71 13.31
CA LEU A 23 -18.04 11.71 12.51
C LEU A 23 -17.16 10.81 13.38
N LEU A 24 -16.42 11.37 14.33
CA LEU A 24 -15.58 10.62 15.26
C LEU A 24 -16.41 9.67 16.14
N PHE A 25 -17.55 10.13 16.63
CA PHE A 25 -18.46 9.32 17.45
C PHE A 25 -19.03 8.15 16.64
N GLU A 26 -19.52 8.38 15.42
CA GLU A 26 -20.03 7.32 14.54
C GLU A 26 -18.92 6.32 14.19
N ALA A 27 -17.72 6.81 13.86
CA ALA A 27 -16.57 5.94 13.58
C ALA A 27 -16.22 5.05 14.78
N GLN A 28 -16.29 5.57 16.01
CA GLN A 28 -16.06 4.78 17.23
C GLN A 28 -17.14 3.73 17.46
N LEU A 29 -18.41 4.01 17.16
CA LEU A 29 -19.48 3.00 17.25
C LEU A 29 -19.22 1.83 16.30
N VAL A 30 -18.87 2.13 15.02
CA VAL A 30 -18.53 1.11 14.04
C VAL A 30 -17.28 0.33 14.44
N HIS A 31 -16.22 1.03 14.88
CA HIS A 31 -14.98 0.39 15.34
C HIS A 31 -15.25 -0.62 16.45
N ARG A 32 -16.01 -0.22 17.50
CA ARG A 32 -16.32 -1.09 18.63
C ARG A 32 -17.19 -2.29 18.28
N GLN A 33 -17.94 -2.21 17.18
CA GLN A 33 -18.78 -3.32 16.70
C GLN A 33 -17.99 -4.38 15.94
N TYR A 34 -16.93 -3.99 15.20
CA TYR A 34 -16.24 -4.86 14.24
C TYR A 34 -14.78 -5.11 14.57
N GLN A 35 -14.16 -4.34 15.46
CA GLN A 35 -12.75 -4.41 15.80
C GLN A 35 -12.53 -4.65 17.30
N GLN A 36 -11.35 -5.11 17.65
CA GLN A 36 -10.93 -5.17 19.05
C GLN A 36 -10.79 -3.74 19.61
N THR A 37 -11.54 -3.44 20.66
CA THR A 37 -11.51 -2.13 21.30
C THR A 37 -10.14 -1.87 21.95
N ASN A 38 -9.65 -0.64 21.82
CA ASN A 38 -8.39 -0.18 22.41
C ASN A 38 -7.15 -0.96 21.93
N HIS A 39 -7.23 -1.62 20.76
CA HIS A 39 -6.09 -2.27 20.12
C HIS A 39 -5.61 -1.47 18.92
N VAL A 40 -4.31 -1.20 18.85
CA VAL A 40 -3.65 -0.51 17.74
C VAL A 40 -2.58 -1.41 17.16
N GLN A 41 -2.65 -1.65 15.84
CA GLN A 41 -1.59 -2.38 15.15
C GLN A 41 -0.39 -1.46 14.91
N VAL A 42 0.79 -1.90 15.34
CA VAL A 42 2.05 -1.20 15.06
C VAL A 42 2.70 -1.82 13.84
N SER A 43 2.93 -1.00 12.82
CA SER A 43 3.58 -1.42 11.57
C SER A 43 4.86 -0.62 11.35
N THR A 44 5.95 -1.30 11.00
CA THR A 44 7.22 -0.65 10.61
C THR A 44 7.43 -0.79 9.12
N LEU A 45 7.80 0.30 8.45
CA LEU A 45 8.13 0.32 7.01
C LEU A 45 9.63 0.41 6.80
N LEU A 46 10.15 -0.44 5.91
CA LEU A 46 11.52 -0.39 5.40
C LEU A 46 11.51 -0.14 3.89
N SER A 47 12.29 0.84 3.42
CA SER A 47 12.62 0.94 2.00
C SER A 47 13.68 -0.11 1.66
N ILE A 48 13.29 -1.16 0.94
CA ILE A 48 14.21 -2.23 0.52
C ILE A 48 14.91 -1.90 -0.81
N LYS A 49 14.43 -0.88 -1.51
CA LYS A 49 15.07 -0.30 -2.70
C LYS A 49 14.61 1.14 -2.86
N THR A 50 15.55 2.08 -2.79
CA THR A 50 15.30 3.53 -2.78
C THR A 50 15.66 4.17 -4.11
N GLY A 51 14.87 5.15 -4.54
CA GLY A 51 15.14 6.01 -5.71
C GLY A 51 15.07 5.31 -7.07
N ALA A 52 15.28 6.10 -8.12
CA ALA A 52 15.30 5.66 -9.51
C ALA A 52 14.04 4.93 -10.00
N CYS A 53 12.85 5.26 -9.45
CA CYS A 53 11.59 4.78 -9.97
C CYS A 53 11.30 5.44 -11.34
N PRO A 54 10.93 4.71 -12.39
CA PRO A 54 10.68 5.29 -13.72
C PRO A 54 9.33 6.00 -13.82
N GLU A 55 8.47 5.89 -12.80
CA GLU A 55 7.16 6.53 -12.76
C GLU A 55 7.28 8.04 -12.48
N ASP A 56 6.23 8.80 -12.88
CA ASP A 56 6.16 10.27 -12.76
C ASP A 56 5.16 10.75 -11.71
N CYS A 57 4.86 9.94 -10.70
CA CYS A 57 3.94 10.33 -9.63
C CYS A 57 4.38 11.66 -9.00
N LYS A 58 3.59 12.73 -9.16
CA LYS A 58 3.97 14.11 -8.80
C LYS A 58 4.29 14.31 -7.32
N TYR A 59 3.76 13.47 -6.45
CA TYR A 59 3.97 13.51 -5.00
C TYR A 59 5.19 12.69 -4.54
N CYS A 60 5.77 11.85 -5.43
CA CYS A 60 6.71 10.83 -5.01
C CYS A 60 8.16 11.25 -5.22
N PRO A 61 8.96 11.44 -4.15
CA PRO A 61 10.37 11.81 -4.27
C PRO A 61 11.25 10.65 -4.79
N GLN A 62 10.73 9.43 -4.88
CA GLN A 62 11.44 8.26 -5.40
C GLN A 62 11.55 8.24 -6.94
N SER A 63 10.82 9.14 -7.62
CA SER A 63 10.80 9.22 -9.07
C SER A 63 12.15 9.67 -9.64
N ALA A 64 12.61 9.00 -10.71
CA ALA A 64 13.79 9.42 -11.46
C ALA A 64 13.53 10.64 -12.37
N ARG A 65 12.27 11.09 -12.47
CA ARG A 65 11.85 12.19 -13.32
C ARG A 65 11.93 13.56 -12.63
N TYR A 66 12.14 13.55 -11.32
CA TYR A 66 12.26 14.76 -10.51
C TYR A 66 13.64 14.83 -9.86
N THR A 67 14.15 16.06 -9.73
CA THR A 67 15.38 16.32 -8.97
C THR A 67 15.03 16.33 -7.49
N THR A 68 15.50 15.31 -6.77
CA THR A 68 15.32 15.16 -5.34
C THR A 68 16.62 14.73 -4.71
N ASP A 69 16.82 14.98 -3.41
CA ASP A 69 18.03 14.62 -2.66
C ASP A 69 18.06 13.13 -2.26
N ILE A 70 17.21 12.30 -2.87
CA ILE A 70 17.15 10.87 -2.56
C ILE A 70 18.24 10.12 -3.32
N GLU A 71 19.11 9.46 -2.58
CA GLU A 71 20.13 8.58 -3.14
C GLU A 71 19.51 7.33 -3.77
N LYS A 72 20.13 6.87 -4.86
CA LYS A 72 19.71 5.66 -5.56
C LYS A 72 20.37 4.44 -4.94
N GLU A 73 19.56 3.56 -4.38
CA GLU A 73 20.02 2.32 -3.78
C GLU A 73 19.62 1.11 -4.63
N ARG A 74 20.39 0.05 -4.54
CA ARG A 74 20.05 -1.28 -5.09
C ARG A 74 19.05 -1.97 -4.16
N LEU A 75 18.46 -3.07 -4.65
CA LEU A 75 17.69 -3.96 -3.79
C LEU A 75 18.57 -4.42 -2.62
N MET A 76 18.03 -4.28 -1.42
CA MET A 76 18.72 -4.63 -0.17
C MET A 76 18.90 -6.16 -0.07
N GLU A 77 20.01 -6.58 0.50
CA GLU A 77 20.25 -8.00 0.79
C GLU A 77 19.27 -8.54 1.85
N VAL A 78 18.91 -9.81 1.73
CA VAL A 78 17.89 -10.46 2.58
C VAL A 78 18.24 -10.35 4.05
N GLU A 79 19.49 -10.60 4.41
CA GLU A 79 20.00 -10.56 5.80
C GLU A 79 19.77 -9.19 6.45
N ARG A 80 19.99 -8.10 5.71
CA ARG A 80 19.76 -6.74 6.20
C ARG A 80 18.30 -6.45 6.45
N VAL A 81 17.41 -6.97 5.58
CA VAL A 81 15.96 -6.86 5.76
C VAL A 81 15.52 -7.63 7.00
N LEU A 82 16.05 -8.83 7.21
CA LEU A 82 15.73 -9.66 8.37
C LEU A 82 16.23 -9.02 9.68
N ASP A 83 17.42 -8.43 9.69
CA ASP A 83 17.92 -7.67 10.84
C ASP A 83 17.01 -6.50 11.20
N ALA A 84 16.54 -5.75 10.17
CA ALA A 84 15.61 -4.65 10.38
C ALA A 84 14.26 -5.13 10.89
N ALA A 85 13.74 -6.22 10.35
CA ALA A 85 12.49 -6.84 10.80
C ALA A 85 12.58 -7.32 12.26
N GLN A 86 13.72 -7.91 12.66
CA GLN A 86 13.94 -8.32 14.05
C GLN A 86 13.96 -7.13 15.01
N LYS A 87 14.61 -6.01 14.61
CA LYS A 87 14.61 -4.77 15.40
C LYS A 87 13.20 -4.20 15.53
N ALA A 88 12.41 -4.18 14.44
CA ALA A 88 11.02 -3.74 14.45
C ALA A 88 10.16 -4.61 15.38
N LYS A 89 10.31 -5.94 15.33
CA LYS A 89 9.62 -6.88 16.24
C LYS A 89 9.97 -6.59 17.70
N ASN A 90 11.25 -6.41 18.01
CA ASN A 90 11.70 -6.12 19.38
C ASN A 90 11.16 -4.77 19.89
N ALA A 91 10.88 -3.82 18.97
CA ALA A 91 10.24 -2.54 19.27
C ALA A 91 8.70 -2.62 19.36
N GLY A 92 8.10 -3.82 19.24
CA GLY A 92 6.67 -4.04 19.39
C GLY A 92 5.86 -4.00 18.09
N SER A 93 6.49 -3.97 16.92
CA SER A 93 5.77 -4.09 15.65
C SER A 93 5.16 -5.48 15.50
N THR A 94 3.92 -5.52 15.00
CA THR A 94 3.21 -6.75 14.66
C THR A 94 3.15 -6.98 13.15
N ARG A 95 3.43 -5.92 12.36
CA ARG A 95 3.53 -5.97 10.89
C ARG A 95 4.82 -5.33 10.43
N PHE A 96 5.45 -5.93 9.43
CA PHE A 96 6.62 -5.37 8.76
C PHE A 96 6.31 -5.12 7.28
N CYS A 97 6.41 -3.88 6.86
CA CYS A 97 6.14 -3.43 5.50
C CYS A 97 7.45 -3.20 4.75
N MET A 98 7.53 -3.71 3.52
CA MET A 98 8.73 -3.61 2.66
C MET A 98 8.36 -2.90 1.36
N GLY A 99 8.95 -1.73 1.12
CA GLY A 99 8.68 -0.90 -0.05
C GLY A 99 9.86 -0.83 -1.00
N ALA A 100 9.62 -0.98 -2.31
CA ALA A 100 10.62 -0.78 -3.35
C ALA A 100 10.17 0.26 -4.38
N ALA A 101 11.04 1.20 -4.71
CA ALA A 101 10.81 2.24 -5.70
C ALA A 101 10.88 1.67 -7.13
N TRP A 102 9.81 0.97 -7.54
CA TRP A 102 9.69 0.33 -8.85
C TRP A 102 8.36 0.68 -9.54
N LYS A 103 8.36 0.58 -10.88
CA LYS A 103 7.13 0.45 -11.67
C LYS A 103 6.53 -0.94 -11.49
N ASN A 104 7.38 -1.98 -11.56
CA ASN A 104 7.06 -3.39 -11.33
C ASN A 104 8.35 -4.14 -10.97
N PRO A 105 8.29 -5.23 -10.19
CA PRO A 105 9.44 -6.05 -9.89
C PRO A 105 9.91 -6.78 -11.16
N LYS A 106 11.21 -7.08 -11.25
CA LYS A 106 11.77 -7.90 -12.32
C LYS A 106 11.79 -9.37 -11.89
N GLU A 107 11.63 -10.27 -12.83
CA GLU A 107 11.63 -11.71 -12.56
C GLU A 107 12.89 -12.19 -11.82
N ARG A 108 14.05 -11.62 -12.16
CA ARG A 108 15.31 -11.93 -11.47
C ARG A 108 15.34 -11.55 -9.99
N ASP A 109 14.50 -10.60 -9.56
CA ASP A 109 14.44 -10.10 -8.19
C ASP A 109 13.40 -10.88 -7.35
N MET A 110 12.51 -11.65 -8.00
CA MET A 110 11.45 -12.40 -7.33
C MET A 110 11.95 -13.41 -6.29
N PRO A 111 13.02 -14.19 -6.53
CA PRO A 111 13.57 -15.08 -5.51
C PRO A 111 13.97 -14.34 -4.23
N HIS A 112 14.67 -13.21 -4.33
CA HIS A 112 15.05 -12.38 -3.18
C HIS A 112 13.84 -11.88 -2.40
N LEU A 113 12.80 -11.42 -3.12
CA LEU A 113 11.56 -10.94 -2.49
C LEU A 113 10.84 -12.06 -1.74
N THR A 114 10.77 -13.26 -2.33
CA THR A 114 10.15 -14.42 -1.66
C THR A 114 10.92 -14.87 -0.42
N ASP A 115 12.25 -14.78 -0.45
CA ASP A 115 13.08 -15.13 0.71
C ASP A 115 12.93 -14.09 1.85
N MET A 116 12.84 -12.79 1.52
CA MET A 116 12.50 -11.75 2.49
C MET A 116 11.15 -12.03 3.16
N ILE A 117 10.10 -12.35 2.37
CA ILE A 117 8.76 -12.67 2.89
C ILE A 117 8.83 -13.85 3.85
N LYS A 118 9.42 -14.98 3.42
CA LYS A 118 9.54 -16.18 4.25
C LYS A 118 10.27 -15.93 5.56
N GLY A 119 11.38 -15.18 5.49
CA GLY A 119 12.18 -14.84 6.66
C GLY A 119 11.40 -13.98 7.66
N VAL A 120 10.76 -12.89 7.19
CA VAL A 120 9.94 -12.01 8.05
C VAL A 120 8.74 -12.77 8.62
N LYS A 121 8.07 -13.59 7.80
CA LYS A 121 6.95 -14.43 8.24
C LYS A 121 7.40 -15.45 9.30
N GLY A 122 8.57 -16.05 9.12
CA GLY A 122 9.17 -16.98 10.10
C GLY A 122 9.44 -16.34 11.48
N MET A 123 9.55 -15.02 11.55
CA MET A 123 9.65 -14.28 12.82
C MET A 123 8.29 -14.07 13.50
N GLY A 124 7.18 -14.46 12.87
CA GLY A 124 5.82 -14.26 13.39
C GLY A 124 5.26 -12.85 13.17
N LEU A 125 5.84 -12.06 12.26
CA LEU A 125 5.30 -10.78 11.83
C LEU A 125 4.31 -10.97 10.67
N GLU A 126 3.26 -10.16 10.62
CA GLU A 126 2.52 -9.96 9.37
C GLU A 126 3.42 -9.27 8.34
N THR A 127 3.28 -9.67 7.09
CA THR A 127 4.06 -9.12 5.98
C THR A 127 3.23 -8.24 5.06
N CYS A 128 3.80 -7.12 4.64
CA CYS A 128 3.21 -6.24 3.63
C CYS A 128 4.29 -5.82 2.64
N MET A 129 3.96 -5.78 1.34
CA MET A 129 4.87 -5.30 0.30
C MET A 129 4.24 -4.26 -0.60
N THR A 130 5.08 -3.31 -1.06
CA THR A 130 4.78 -2.31 -2.09
C THR A 130 5.86 -2.38 -3.15
N LEU A 131 5.58 -3.02 -4.29
CA LEU A 131 6.57 -3.30 -5.34
C LEU A 131 6.19 -2.70 -6.71
N GLY A 132 5.15 -1.88 -6.76
CA GLY A 132 4.55 -1.38 -7.99
C GLY A 132 3.50 -2.34 -8.56
N MET A 133 3.36 -2.41 -9.88
CA MET A 133 2.40 -3.30 -10.56
C MET A 133 2.87 -4.75 -10.50
N LEU A 134 1.92 -5.69 -10.43
CA LEU A 134 2.19 -7.13 -10.45
C LEU A 134 1.47 -7.79 -11.63
N THR A 135 2.15 -8.75 -12.24
CA THR A 135 1.49 -9.74 -13.10
C THR A 135 0.76 -10.79 -12.23
N PRO A 136 -0.20 -11.56 -12.80
CA PRO A 136 -0.84 -12.67 -12.07
C PRO A 136 0.16 -13.67 -11.48
N ASP A 137 1.20 -14.03 -12.24
CA ASP A 137 2.22 -14.97 -11.80
C ASP A 137 3.07 -14.42 -10.65
N GLN A 138 3.44 -13.15 -10.70
CA GLN A 138 4.17 -12.48 -9.62
C GLN A 138 3.32 -12.42 -8.34
N ALA A 139 2.04 -12.05 -8.45
CA ALA A 139 1.12 -12.05 -7.32
C ALA A 139 1.01 -13.44 -6.68
N LYS A 140 0.88 -14.49 -7.49
CA LYS A 140 0.84 -15.88 -7.03
C LYS A 140 2.13 -16.33 -6.35
N GLN A 141 3.30 -15.93 -6.88
CA GLN A 141 4.60 -16.23 -6.26
C GLN A 141 4.72 -15.61 -4.86
N LEU A 142 4.34 -14.32 -4.73
CA LEU A 142 4.38 -13.63 -3.44
C LEU A 142 3.39 -14.24 -2.43
N ALA A 143 2.17 -14.57 -2.85
CA ALA A 143 1.18 -15.24 -2.02
C ALA A 143 1.68 -16.61 -1.55
N THR A 144 2.29 -17.40 -2.44
CA THR A 144 2.86 -18.71 -2.11
C THR A 144 4.03 -18.60 -1.11
N ALA A 145 4.79 -17.49 -1.15
CA ALA A 145 5.83 -17.21 -0.19
C ALA A 145 5.28 -16.82 1.22
N GLY A 146 3.97 -16.54 1.33
CA GLY A 146 3.30 -16.20 2.58
C GLY A 146 3.07 -14.71 2.80
N LEU A 147 3.07 -13.90 1.73
CA LEU A 147 2.74 -12.47 1.84
C LEU A 147 1.29 -12.28 2.28
N ASP A 148 1.08 -11.55 3.38
CA ASP A 148 -0.26 -11.31 3.93
C ASP A 148 -0.99 -10.17 3.21
N TYR A 149 -0.29 -9.05 2.97
CA TYR A 149 -0.82 -7.84 2.38
C TYR A 149 0.01 -7.35 1.21
N TYR A 150 -0.65 -6.88 0.18
CA TYR A 150 -0.02 -6.10 -0.87
C TYR A 150 -0.55 -4.67 -0.84
N ASN A 151 0.35 -3.70 -0.71
CA ASN A 151 0.00 -2.29 -0.77
C ASN A 151 0.08 -1.78 -2.21
N HIS A 152 -1.05 -1.28 -2.72
CA HIS A 152 -1.14 -0.66 -4.03
C HIS A 152 -2.20 0.41 -4.02
N ASN A 153 -1.78 1.66 -3.82
CA ASN A 153 -2.68 2.77 -3.65
C ASN A 153 -3.32 3.20 -4.98
N LEU A 154 -4.57 3.64 -4.94
CA LEU A 154 -5.24 4.27 -6.08
C LEU A 154 -4.86 5.75 -6.22
N ASP A 155 -4.36 6.34 -5.15
CA ASP A 155 -3.84 7.70 -5.01
C ASP A 155 -4.93 8.80 -5.09
N THR A 156 -5.84 8.73 -6.07
CA THR A 156 -6.94 9.68 -6.26
C THR A 156 -8.07 9.05 -7.09
N SER A 157 -9.10 9.82 -7.47
CA SER A 157 -10.18 9.35 -8.35
C SER A 157 -9.70 9.00 -9.77
N PRO A 158 -10.47 8.18 -10.51
CA PRO A 158 -10.20 7.93 -11.93
C PRO A 158 -10.11 9.20 -12.76
N GLU A 159 -10.97 10.19 -12.48
CA GLU A 159 -11.08 11.45 -13.22
C GLU A 159 -9.87 12.35 -13.01
N PHE A 160 -9.32 12.38 -11.80
CA PHE A 160 -8.16 13.22 -11.46
C PHE A 160 -6.81 12.53 -11.67
N TYR A 161 -6.80 11.21 -11.85
CA TYR A 161 -5.59 10.38 -11.88
C TYR A 161 -4.55 10.86 -12.91
N GLY A 162 -5.00 11.18 -14.12
CA GLY A 162 -4.13 11.67 -15.21
C GLY A 162 -3.43 13.01 -14.92
N ASN A 163 -3.94 13.79 -13.97
CA ASN A 163 -3.29 15.03 -13.52
C ASN A 163 -2.08 14.77 -12.62
N ILE A 164 -2.00 13.58 -12.02
CA ILE A 164 -0.98 13.23 -11.02
C ILE A 164 0.03 12.23 -11.57
N ILE A 165 -0.40 11.28 -12.40
CA ILE A 165 0.44 10.20 -12.93
C ILE A 165 0.11 10.02 -14.40
N THR A 166 1.14 10.03 -15.28
CA THR A 166 0.96 9.83 -16.73
C THR A 166 1.65 8.57 -17.25
N THR A 167 2.54 7.96 -16.47
CA THR A 167 3.34 6.79 -16.87
C THR A 167 2.62 5.45 -16.74
N ARG A 168 1.42 5.45 -16.18
CA ARG A 168 0.47 4.33 -16.06
C ARG A 168 -0.95 4.86 -15.93
N THR A 169 -1.92 4.01 -16.21
CA THR A 169 -3.34 4.34 -16.13
C THR A 169 -3.92 3.98 -14.75
N TYR A 170 -5.11 4.49 -14.46
CA TYR A 170 -5.89 4.06 -13.29
C TYR A 170 -6.26 2.57 -13.39
N GLN A 171 -6.57 2.09 -14.61
CA GLN A 171 -6.89 0.69 -14.85
C GLN A 171 -5.73 -0.24 -14.50
N ASP A 172 -4.46 0.13 -14.80
CA ASP A 172 -3.28 -0.65 -14.40
C ASP A 172 -3.22 -0.88 -12.87
N ARG A 173 -3.74 0.10 -12.08
CA ARG A 173 -3.86 -0.04 -10.63
C ARG A 173 -4.92 -1.07 -10.25
N LEU A 174 -6.10 -0.97 -10.87
CA LEU A 174 -7.20 -1.89 -10.62
C LEU A 174 -6.83 -3.33 -11.03
N ASP A 175 -6.16 -3.50 -12.16
CA ASP A 175 -5.70 -4.81 -12.63
C ASP A 175 -4.73 -5.45 -11.61
N THR A 176 -3.79 -4.66 -11.09
CA THR A 176 -2.87 -5.14 -10.05
C THR A 176 -3.63 -5.56 -8.78
N LEU A 177 -4.61 -4.77 -8.34
CA LEU A 177 -5.44 -5.11 -7.18
C LEU A 177 -6.28 -6.38 -7.42
N SER A 178 -6.76 -6.59 -8.65
CA SER A 178 -7.43 -7.85 -9.02
C SER A 178 -6.48 -9.04 -8.93
N HIS A 179 -5.29 -8.94 -9.51
CA HIS A 179 -4.27 -10.00 -9.42
C HIS A 179 -3.92 -10.36 -7.98
N VAL A 180 -3.81 -9.36 -7.10
CA VAL A 180 -3.54 -9.55 -5.67
C VAL A 180 -4.68 -10.30 -4.98
N ARG A 181 -5.93 -9.92 -5.26
CA ARG A 181 -7.13 -10.57 -4.71
C ARG A 181 -7.26 -12.00 -5.19
N ASP A 182 -7.07 -12.24 -6.49
CA ASP A 182 -7.16 -13.56 -7.11
C ASP A 182 -6.08 -14.51 -6.59
N ALA A 183 -4.93 -13.97 -6.18
CA ALA A 183 -3.86 -14.74 -5.51
C ALA A 183 -4.15 -15.01 -4.01
N GLY A 184 -5.25 -14.50 -3.45
CA GLY A 184 -5.65 -14.74 -2.06
C GLY A 184 -4.97 -13.84 -1.02
N MET A 185 -4.24 -12.81 -1.44
CA MET A 185 -3.64 -11.83 -0.53
C MET A 185 -4.66 -10.75 -0.13
N LYS A 186 -4.45 -10.16 1.04
CA LYS A 186 -5.20 -8.99 1.48
C LYS A 186 -4.66 -7.73 0.79
N ILE A 187 -5.57 -6.80 0.50
CA ILE A 187 -5.24 -5.53 -0.13
C ILE A 187 -5.07 -4.45 0.95
N CYS A 188 -4.00 -3.65 0.81
CA CYS A 188 -3.85 -2.36 1.45
C CYS A 188 -3.86 -1.29 0.35
N SER A 189 -4.87 -0.44 0.33
CA SER A 189 -5.01 0.61 -0.68
C SER A 189 -5.55 1.89 -0.04
N GLY A 190 -5.21 3.02 -0.62
CA GLY A 190 -5.65 4.32 -0.15
C GLY A 190 -5.38 5.41 -1.16
N GLY A 191 -5.64 6.65 -0.75
CA GLY A 191 -5.41 7.84 -1.54
C GLY A 191 -4.68 8.94 -0.78
N ILE A 192 -4.37 10.00 -1.50
CA ILE A 192 -3.70 11.18 -0.99
C ILE A 192 -4.64 12.37 -1.15
N ILE A 193 -4.87 13.11 -0.08
CA ILE A 193 -5.69 14.32 -0.05
C ILE A 193 -4.77 15.54 -0.08
N GLY A 194 -5.14 16.57 -0.85
CA GLY A 194 -4.42 17.84 -0.92
C GLY A 194 -3.51 17.97 -2.15
N MET A 195 -3.71 17.16 -3.18
CA MET A 195 -2.98 17.25 -4.45
C MET A 195 -3.64 18.19 -5.48
N GLY A 196 -4.71 18.88 -5.10
CA GLY A 196 -5.51 19.75 -5.97
C GLY A 196 -6.81 19.11 -6.46
N GLU A 197 -7.16 17.95 -5.94
CA GLU A 197 -8.40 17.22 -6.20
C GLU A 197 -9.63 17.94 -5.60
N SER A 198 -10.79 17.75 -6.19
CA SER A 198 -12.08 18.24 -5.69
C SER A 198 -12.68 17.31 -4.62
N ALA A 199 -13.76 17.76 -3.95
CA ALA A 199 -14.54 16.91 -3.04
C ALA A 199 -15.16 15.71 -3.78
N ASN A 200 -15.51 15.86 -5.05
CA ASN A 200 -16.00 14.76 -5.88
C ASN A 200 -14.91 13.72 -6.16
N ASP A 201 -13.66 14.17 -6.40
CA ASP A 201 -12.53 13.26 -6.59
C ASP A 201 -12.25 12.47 -5.31
N ARG A 202 -12.34 13.10 -4.14
CA ARG A 202 -12.21 12.39 -2.85
C ARG A 202 -13.28 11.35 -2.65
N ALA A 203 -14.51 11.64 -3.05
CA ALA A 203 -15.62 10.70 -2.98
C ALA A 203 -15.50 9.58 -4.04
N GLY A 204 -14.85 9.84 -5.17
CA GLY A 204 -14.62 8.88 -6.24
C GLY A 204 -13.45 7.91 -6.02
N LEU A 205 -12.56 8.23 -5.08
CA LEU A 205 -11.46 7.35 -4.66
C LEU A 205 -12.01 6.11 -3.94
#